data_03a0b7dd19a7777a0c15dc2ddb8f0ef2
#
_entry.id   03a0b7dd19a7777a0c15dc2ddb8f0ef2
#
_cell.length_a   1.000
_cell.length_b   1.000
_cell.length_c   1.000
_cell.angle_alpha   90.00
_cell.angle_beta   90.00
_cell.angle_gamma   90.00
#
_symmetry.space_group_name_H-M   'P 1'
#
loop_
_entity.id
_entity.type
_entity.pdbx_description
1 polymer ?
#
loop_
_entity_poly.entity_id
_entity_poly.type
_entity_poly.pdbx_seq_one_letter_code
_entity_poly.pdbx_strand_id
1 'polypeptide(L)'
;DIIKTVMELRARGVEFLSPPPHAYYEDIPKRLGKHMSMMKEDLNVIEKLAIMVDADEDGYLLQIFTKPVEDRPTLFFEIIQRMGAKGFGAGNFKALFESIEREQAKRGTL
;
A
#
# COMPACT_ATOMS: atom_id res chain seq x y z
N ASP A 1 7.51 10.52 -7.22
CA ASP A 1 8.17 9.45 -6.45
C ASP A 1 7.36 9.18 -5.18
N ILE A 2 6.75 8.01 -5.11
CA ILE A 2 5.87 7.65 -3.99
C ILE A 2 6.63 7.57 -2.66
N ILE A 3 7.86 7.10 -2.68
CA ILE A 3 8.67 7.00 -1.45
C ILE A 3 8.84 8.39 -0.83
N LYS A 4 9.26 9.35 -1.64
CA LYS A 4 9.46 10.72 -1.18
C LYS A 4 8.14 11.34 -0.72
N THR A 5 7.07 11.13 -1.47
CA THR A 5 5.75 11.66 -1.14
C THR A 5 5.25 11.12 0.19
N VAL A 6 5.37 9.80 0.41
CA VAL A 6 4.93 9.19 1.67
C VAL A 6 5.75 9.69 2.85
N MET A 7 7.07 9.81 2.67
CA MET A 7 7.93 10.35 3.71
C MET A 7 7.52 11.78 4.11
N GLU A 8 7.26 12.63 3.13
CA GLU A 8 6.82 14.00 3.39
C GLU A 8 5.48 14.05 4.09
N LEU A 9 4.52 13.24 3.65
CA LEU A 9 3.19 13.23 4.25
C LEU A 9 3.23 12.75 5.70
N ARG A 10 4.02 11.71 5.98
CA ARG A 10 4.21 11.25 7.36
C ARG A 10 4.85 12.33 8.23
N ALA A 11 5.82 13.06 7.71
CA ALA A 11 6.46 14.15 8.42
C ALA A 11 5.49 15.28 8.73
N ARG A 12 4.44 15.43 7.94
CA ARG A 12 3.39 16.43 8.13
C ARG A 12 2.22 15.94 8.98
N GLY A 13 2.31 14.73 9.51
CA GLY A 13 1.30 14.17 10.40
C GLY A 13 0.18 13.39 9.72
N VAL A 14 0.28 13.13 8.41
CA VAL A 14 -0.71 12.28 7.73
C VAL A 14 -0.57 10.85 8.24
N GLU A 15 -1.68 10.25 8.62
CA GLU A 15 -1.72 8.86 9.07
C GLU A 15 -2.16 7.96 7.93
N PHE A 16 -1.52 6.78 7.84
CA PHE A 16 -1.85 5.76 6.86
C PHE A 16 -2.44 4.54 7.55
N LEU A 17 -3.14 3.70 6.79
CA LEU A 17 -3.67 2.44 7.31
C LEU A 17 -2.56 1.57 7.87
N SER A 18 -2.93 0.69 8.80
CA SER A 18 -1.99 -0.27 9.38
C SER A 18 -1.29 -1.06 8.29
N PRO A 19 0.03 -1.29 8.42
CA PRO A 19 0.77 -2.02 7.40
C PRO A 19 0.29 -3.46 7.29
N PRO A 20 0.38 -4.06 6.09
CA PRO A 20 0.15 -5.49 5.95
C PRO A 20 1.22 -6.29 6.70
N PRO A 21 0.96 -7.58 7.00
CA PRO A 21 1.95 -8.41 7.68
C PRO A 21 3.25 -8.53 6.87
N HIS A 22 4.34 -8.83 7.56
CA HIS A 22 5.64 -9.01 6.90
C HIS A 22 5.59 -10.05 5.77
N ALA A 23 4.77 -11.09 5.92
CA ALA A 23 4.57 -12.11 4.89
C ALA A 23 4.14 -11.54 3.54
N TYR A 24 3.38 -10.44 3.55
CA TYR A 24 3.01 -9.73 2.33
C TYR A 24 4.24 -9.30 1.54
N TYR A 25 5.24 -8.75 2.24
CA TYR A 25 6.48 -8.26 1.61
C TYR A 25 7.40 -9.38 1.18
N GLU A 26 7.42 -10.48 1.92
CA GLU A 26 8.19 -11.66 1.53
C GLU A 26 7.67 -12.25 0.21
N ASP A 27 6.38 -12.09 -0.06
CA ASP A 27 5.73 -12.65 -1.23
C ASP A 27 5.86 -11.76 -2.49
N ILE A 28 6.36 -10.54 -2.35
CA ILE A 28 6.45 -9.58 -3.46
C ILE A 28 7.27 -10.13 -4.64
N PRO A 29 8.45 -10.73 -4.46
CA PRO A 29 9.20 -11.25 -5.60
C PRO A 29 8.40 -12.27 -6.41
N LYS A 30 7.63 -13.13 -5.73
CA LYS A 30 6.79 -14.11 -6.39
C LYS A 30 5.65 -13.46 -7.17
N ARG A 31 5.00 -12.44 -6.58
CA ARG A 31 3.88 -11.75 -7.22
C ARG A 31 4.31 -10.90 -8.40
N LEU A 32 5.49 -10.27 -8.34
CA LEU A 32 6.02 -9.49 -9.44
C LEU A 32 6.54 -10.36 -10.58
N GLY A 33 7.03 -11.56 -10.26
CA GLY A 33 7.53 -12.49 -11.27
C GLY A 33 8.54 -11.83 -12.19
N LYS A 34 8.23 -11.77 -13.49
CA LYS A 34 9.13 -11.20 -14.51
C LYS A 34 9.42 -9.70 -14.30
N HIS A 35 8.58 -8.99 -13.57
CA HIS A 35 8.77 -7.55 -13.35
C HIS A 35 9.70 -7.25 -12.19
N MET A 36 10.10 -8.25 -11.41
CA MET A 36 10.96 -8.03 -10.25
C MET A 36 12.30 -7.40 -10.61
N SER A 37 12.89 -7.82 -11.73
CA SER A 37 14.17 -7.27 -12.20
C SER A 37 14.07 -5.80 -12.63
N MET A 38 12.87 -5.32 -12.92
CA MET A 38 12.63 -3.94 -13.34
C MET A 38 12.34 -3.02 -12.16
N MET A 39 12.11 -3.58 -10.98
CA MET A 39 11.78 -2.81 -9.81
C MET A 39 13.00 -2.03 -9.31
N LYS A 40 12.86 -0.71 -9.23
CA LYS A 40 13.95 0.19 -8.83
C LYS A 40 13.96 0.48 -7.33
N GLU A 41 12.80 0.32 -6.70
CA GLU A 41 12.63 0.65 -5.29
C GLU A 41 13.20 -0.45 -4.40
N ASP A 42 13.78 -0.05 -3.27
CA ASP A 42 14.30 -0.99 -2.27
C ASP A 42 13.13 -1.58 -1.47
N LEU A 43 13.01 -2.91 -1.46
CA LEU A 43 11.93 -3.60 -0.73
C LEU A 43 11.96 -3.29 0.77
N ASN A 44 13.12 -3.10 1.35
CA ASN A 44 13.22 -2.76 2.77
C ASN A 44 12.63 -1.38 3.06
N VAL A 45 12.85 -0.42 2.17
CA VAL A 45 12.28 0.93 2.29
C VAL A 45 10.77 0.87 2.11
N ILE A 46 10.30 0.10 1.12
CA ILE A 46 8.87 -0.07 0.85
C ILE A 46 8.16 -0.66 2.07
N GLU A 47 8.72 -1.69 2.67
CA GLU A 47 8.12 -2.30 3.86
C GLU A 47 8.13 -1.33 5.04
N LYS A 48 9.22 -0.62 5.24
CA LYS A 48 9.35 0.35 6.33
C LYS A 48 8.31 1.46 6.22
N LEU A 49 7.99 1.88 5.01
CA LEU A 49 6.98 2.91 4.76
C LEU A 49 5.57 2.35 4.61
N ALA A 50 5.42 1.04 4.67
CA ALA A 50 4.14 0.33 4.52
C ALA A 50 3.50 0.53 3.15
N ILE A 51 4.30 0.77 2.12
CA ILE A 51 3.84 0.89 0.74
C ILE A 51 3.52 -0.50 0.21
N MET A 52 2.43 -0.64 -0.54
CA MET A 52 2.02 -1.91 -1.13
C MET A 52 2.42 -1.97 -2.60
N VAL A 53 2.63 -3.19 -3.10
CA VAL A 53 3.08 -3.43 -4.47
C VAL A 53 2.18 -4.46 -5.12
N ASP A 54 1.83 -4.23 -6.38
CA ASP A 54 1.13 -5.22 -7.19
C ASP A 54 1.66 -5.17 -8.61
N ALA A 55 1.29 -6.15 -9.42
CA ALA A 55 1.74 -6.23 -10.81
C ALA A 55 0.64 -6.79 -11.70
N ASP A 56 0.68 -6.40 -12.97
CA ASP A 56 -0.14 -7.00 -14.01
C ASP A 56 0.77 -7.40 -15.19
N GLU A 57 0.19 -7.69 -16.34
CA GLU A 57 0.98 -8.12 -17.51
C GLU A 57 1.91 -7.03 -18.02
N ASP A 58 1.56 -5.77 -17.80
CA ASP A 58 2.24 -4.63 -18.38
C ASP A 58 3.33 -4.03 -17.47
N GLY A 59 3.30 -4.30 -16.18
CA GLY A 59 4.27 -3.74 -15.26
C GLY A 59 3.86 -3.92 -13.80
N TYR A 60 4.38 -3.04 -12.95
CA TYR A 60 4.02 -3.07 -11.53
C TYR A 60 3.52 -1.69 -11.08
N LEU A 61 2.97 -1.64 -9.87
CA LEU A 61 2.56 -0.39 -9.25
C LEU A 61 2.86 -0.40 -7.75
N LEU A 62 2.97 0.80 -7.21
CA LEU A 62 3.15 1.03 -5.79
C LEU A 62 1.96 1.85 -5.30
N GLN A 63 1.39 1.49 -4.16
CA GLN A 63 0.24 2.23 -3.63
C GLN A 63 0.19 2.18 -2.11
N ILE A 64 -0.47 3.18 -1.53
CA ILE A 64 -0.72 3.23 -0.09
C ILE A 64 -2.03 4.00 0.14
N PHE A 65 -2.72 3.68 1.22
CA PHE A 65 -4.00 4.29 1.55
C PHE A 65 -3.89 5.07 2.86
N THR A 66 -4.48 6.26 2.89
CA THR A 66 -4.56 7.04 4.12
C THR A 66 -5.59 6.40 5.06
N LYS A 67 -5.41 6.65 6.37
CA LYS A 67 -6.38 6.22 7.36
C LYS A 67 -7.70 6.97 7.15
N PRO A 68 -8.86 6.27 7.24
CA PRO A 68 -10.15 6.95 7.08
C PRO A 68 -10.34 8.09 8.08
N VAL A 69 -11.04 9.14 7.64
CA VAL A 69 -11.40 10.26 8.51
C VAL A 69 -12.38 9.74 9.57
N GLU A 70 -12.18 10.11 10.84
CA GLU A 70 -12.94 9.57 11.98
C GLU A 70 -14.45 9.66 11.85
N ASP A 71 -14.96 10.82 11.44
CA ASP A 71 -16.39 11.05 11.28
C ASP A 71 -16.91 10.65 9.91
N ARG A 72 -16.03 10.17 9.03
CA ARG A 72 -16.37 9.70 7.68
C ARG A 72 -15.51 8.48 7.34
N PRO A 73 -15.85 7.32 7.91
CA PRO A 73 -14.99 6.13 7.80
C PRO A 73 -14.83 5.59 6.38
N THR A 74 -15.68 6.04 5.44
CA THR A 74 -15.54 5.67 4.02
C THR A 74 -14.67 6.64 3.23
N LEU A 75 -14.26 7.76 3.83
CA LEU A 75 -13.43 8.75 3.15
C LEU A 75 -11.95 8.48 3.45
N PHE A 76 -11.22 8.09 2.41
CA PHE A 76 -9.77 7.91 2.47
C PHE A 76 -9.18 8.26 1.12
N PHE A 77 -7.87 8.47 1.09
CA PHE A 77 -7.15 8.77 -0.15
C PHE A 77 -6.20 7.64 -0.50
N GLU A 78 -6.04 7.43 -1.79
CA GLU A 78 -5.07 6.50 -2.34
C GLU A 78 -3.94 7.30 -2.99
N ILE A 79 -2.70 6.88 -2.74
CA ILE A 79 -1.54 7.39 -3.46
C ILE A 79 -1.01 6.22 -4.28
N ILE A 80 -0.91 6.41 -5.58
CA ILE A 80 -0.48 5.35 -6.50
C ILE A 80 0.59 5.86 -7.44
N GLN A 81 1.61 5.03 -7.66
CA GLN A 81 2.64 5.28 -8.67
C GLN A 81 2.67 4.06 -9.59
N ARG A 82 2.39 4.29 -10.86
CA ARG A 82 2.37 3.22 -11.86
C ARG A 82 3.70 3.13 -12.57
N MET A 83 4.22 1.92 -12.65
CA MET A 83 5.46 1.62 -13.38
C MET A 83 5.10 0.65 -14.52
N GLY A 84 4.27 1.14 -15.45
CA GLY A 84 3.81 0.37 -16.58
C GLY A 84 2.48 -0.34 -16.39
N ALA A 85 2.11 -0.66 -15.17
CA ALA A 85 0.86 -1.36 -14.86
C ALA A 85 -0.36 -0.51 -15.25
N LYS A 86 -1.40 -1.15 -15.76
CA LYS A 86 -2.66 -0.50 -16.14
C LYS A 86 -3.77 -0.77 -15.13
N GLY A 87 -3.62 -1.79 -14.29
CA GLY A 87 -4.59 -2.14 -13.27
C GLY A 87 -4.61 -1.19 -12.09
N PHE A 88 -5.41 -1.52 -11.08
CA PHE A 88 -5.60 -0.70 -9.88
C PHE A 88 -5.09 -1.40 -8.61
N GLY A 89 -4.29 -2.46 -8.74
CA GLY A 89 -3.79 -3.17 -7.58
C GLY A 89 -4.86 -4.03 -6.92
N ALA A 90 -5.58 -4.82 -7.70
CA ALA A 90 -6.69 -5.65 -7.19
C ALA A 90 -6.26 -6.53 -6.01
N GLY A 91 -5.05 -7.07 -6.03
CA GLY A 91 -4.52 -7.87 -4.92
C GLY A 91 -4.34 -7.08 -3.64
N ASN A 92 -4.17 -5.76 -3.75
CA ASN A 92 -3.99 -4.90 -2.59
C ASN A 92 -5.31 -4.46 -1.96
N PHE A 93 -6.42 -4.54 -2.69
CA PHE A 93 -7.73 -4.18 -2.12
C PHE A 93 -8.13 -5.13 -0.99
N LYS A 94 -7.77 -6.38 -1.09
CA LYS A 94 -8.01 -7.32 0.01
C LYS A 94 -7.26 -6.86 1.27
N ALA A 95 -6.01 -6.47 1.13
CA ALA A 95 -5.21 -5.96 2.24
C ALA A 95 -5.81 -4.66 2.80
N LEU A 96 -6.35 -3.80 1.93
CA LEU A 96 -7.03 -2.58 2.36
C LEU A 96 -8.24 -2.89 3.24
N PHE A 97 -9.11 -3.79 2.80
CA PHE A 97 -10.30 -4.14 3.59
C PHE A 97 -9.95 -4.79 4.91
N GLU A 98 -8.94 -5.65 4.92
CA GLU A 98 -8.47 -6.26 6.16
C GLU A 98 -7.92 -5.21 7.13
N SER A 99 -7.21 -4.19 6.63
CA SER A 99 -6.71 -3.09 7.45
C SER A 99 -7.85 -2.27 8.04
N ILE A 100 -8.87 -1.98 7.25
CA ILE A 100 -10.04 -1.23 7.72
C ILE A 100 -10.74 -2.01 8.84
N GLU A 101 -10.93 -3.31 8.67
CA GLU A 101 -11.53 -4.16 9.70
C GLU A 101 -10.72 -4.14 11.00
N ARG A 102 -9.39 -4.20 10.90
CA ARG A 102 -8.52 -4.13 12.07
C ARG A 102 -8.66 -2.81 12.81
N GLU A 103 -8.74 -1.70 12.06
CA GLU A 103 -8.91 -0.38 12.68
C GLU A 103 -10.26 -0.26 13.39
N GLN A 104 -11.31 -0.80 12.80
CA GLN A 104 -12.63 -0.81 13.43
C GLN A 104 -12.63 -1.67 14.69
N ALA A 105 -11.99 -2.81 14.67
CA ALA A 105 -11.87 -3.68 15.84
C ALA A 105 -11.13 -2.97 16.98
N LYS A 106 -10.06 -2.23 16.67
CA LYS A 106 -9.35 -1.45 17.68
C LYS A 106 -10.20 -0.38 18.32
N ARG A 107 -11.15 0.16 17.59
CA ARG A 107 -12.07 1.18 18.09
C ARG A 107 -13.25 0.58 18.87
N GLY A 108 -13.37 -0.74 18.89
CA GLY A 108 -14.48 -1.41 19.54
C GLY A 108 -15.82 -1.21 18.85
N THR A 109 -15.82 -0.98 17.54
CA THR A 109 -17.03 -0.69 16.76
C THR A 109 -17.57 -1.90 16.01
N LEU A 110 -16.95 -3.03 16.17
CA LEU A 110 -17.42 -4.27 15.55
C LEU A 110 -18.30 -5.07 16.48
#